data_2189f04b929e73e4424e6c8c211b41a4
#
_entry.id   2189f04b929e73e4424e6c8c211b41a4
#
_cell.length_a   1.000
_cell.length_b   1.000
_cell.length_c   1.000
_cell.angle_alpha   90.00
_cell.angle_beta   90.00
_cell.angle_gamma   90.00
#
_symmetry.space_group_name_H-M   'P 1'
#
loop_
_entity.id
_entity.type
_entity.pdbx_description
1 polymer ?
#
loop_
_entity_poly.entity_id
_entity_poly.type
_entity_poly.pdbx_seq_one_letter_code
_entity_poly.pdbx_strand_id
1 'polypeptide(L)'
;LCSVLFEDHKLYPWIFLVPRKENTKNMTFLTMEERMQLMKEIALCEEVMVEQFKPAQTNVAMIGNKTPQLHVHVIARFEGDPDWPGTVWDGHREKYAKEEKQKVISDIKKAIMIKMTDPRFCQH
;
A
#
# COMPACT_ATOMS: atom_id res chain seq x y z
N LEU A 1 -9.35 -9.37 3.86
CA LEU A 1 -10.00 -8.21 4.49
C LEU A 1 -10.02 -6.99 3.57
N CYS A 2 -8.90 -6.67 2.94
CA CYS A 2 -8.74 -5.42 2.19
C CYS A 2 -8.82 -5.59 0.68
N SER A 3 -9.31 -4.53 0.02
CA SER A 3 -9.02 -4.28 -1.38
C SER A 3 -7.70 -3.52 -1.45
N VAL A 4 -6.87 -3.83 -2.45
CA VAL A 4 -5.62 -3.13 -2.68
C VAL A 4 -5.79 -2.24 -3.90
N LEU A 5 -5.55 -0.95 -3.71
CA LEU A 5 -5.68 0.06 -4.75
C LEU A 5 -4.32 0.65 -5.08
N PHE A 6 -4.18 1.09 -6.31
CA PHE A 6 -2.96 1.70 -6.81
C PHE A 6 -3.15 3.21 -6.95
N GLU A 7 -2.21 3.97 -6.36
CA GLU A 7 -2.18 5.41 -6.56
C GLU A 7 -1.42 5.72 -7.84
N ASP A 8 -2.02 6.50 -8.73
CA ASP A 8 -1.41 6.91 -9.98
C ASP A 8 -0.36 8.01 -9.74
N HIS A 9 0.79 7.59 -9.22
CA HIS A 9 1.87 8.49 -8.84
C HIS A 9 3.21 7.93 -9.30
N LYS A 10 3.79 8.52 -10.34
CA LYS A 10 5.00 8.01 -11.00
C LYS A 10 6.27 8.18 -10.18
N LEU A 11 6.34 9.21 -9.34
CA LEU A 11 7.58 9.58 -8.66
C LEU A 11 8.02 8.57 -7.59
N TYR A 12 7.07 7.85 -7.00
CA TYR A 12 7.34 6.73 -6.12
C TYR A 12 6.14 5.77 -6.13
N PRO A 13 6.40 4.44 -6.12
CA PRO A 13 5.32 3.45 -6.10
C PRO A 13 4.47 3.56 -4.84
N TRP A 14 3.15 3.58 -5.03
CA TRP A 14 2.22 3.85 -3.95
C TRP A 14 0.98 2.99 -4.11
N ILE A 15 0.71 2.15 -3.13
CA ILE A 15 -0.53 1.40 -3.04
C ILE A 15 -1.21 1.71 -1.72
N PHE A 16 -2.50 1.42 -1.62
CA PHE A 16 -3.18 1.50 -0.35
C PHE A 16 -4.20 0.39 -0.19
N LEU A 17 -4.37 -0.05 1.05
CA LEU A 17 -5.27 -1.11 1.44
C LEU A 17 -6.52 -0.51 2.06
N VAL A 18 -7.68 -0.96 1.59
CA VAL A 18 -8.96 -0.49 2.10
C VAL A 18 -9.73 -1.69 2.65
N PRO A 19 -9.94 -1.78 3.97
CA PRO A 19 -10.77 -2.84 4.54
C PRO A 19 -12.19 -2.78 3.96
N ARG A 20 -12.69 -3.92 3.52
CA ARG A 20 -14.04 -4.02 2.94
C ARG A 20 -15.08 -4.12 4.04
N LYS A 21 -15.17 -3.09 4.85
CA LYS A 21 -16.09 -2.98 5.97
C LYS A 21 -16.65 -1.56 6.01
N GLU A 22 -17.97 -1.43 5.93
CA GLU A 22 -18.63 -0.12 5.94
C GLU A 22 -18.44 0.61 7.27
N ASN A 23 -18.53 1.93 7.22
CA ASN A 23 -18.48 2.81 8.39
C ASN A 23 -17.23 2.62 9.27
N THR A 24 -16.09 2.34 8.63
CA THR A 24 -14.82 2.11 9.30
C THR A 24 -13.89 3.29 9.05
N LYS A 25 -13.86 4.24 9.98
CA LYS A 25 -13.02 5.45 9.86
C LYS A 25 -11.56 5.18 10.17
N ASN A 26 -11.33 4.34 11.17
CA ASN A 26 -9.99 4.04 11.67
C ASN A 26 -10.00 2.65 12.32
N MET A 27 -8.86 2.24 12.86
CA MET A 27 -8.71 0.90 13.43
C MET A 27 -9.61 0.62 14.64
N THR A 28 -10.10 1.66 15.32
CA THR A 28 -10.98 1.44 16.48
C THR A 28 -12.32 0.82 16.10
N PHE A 29 -12.72 0.92 14.83
CA PHE A 29 -13.94 0.30 14.30
C PHE A 29 -13.74 -1.18 13.90
N LEU A 30 -12.52 -1.68 14.00
CA LEU A 30 -12.20 -3.09 13.70
C LEU A 30 -12.14 -3.90 15.00
N THR A 31 -12.52 -5.18 14.90
CA THR A 31 -12.26 -6.13 15.98
C THR A 31 -10.76 -6.41 16.10
N MET A 32 -10.32 -6.98 17.20
CA MET A 32 -8.91 -7.34 17.36
C MET A 32 -8.47 -8.35 16.31
N GLU A 33 -9.31 -9.30 15.95
CA GLU A 33 -9.03 -10.26 14.88
C GLU A 33 -8.86 -9.57 13.53
N GLU A 34 -9.72 -8.60 13.24
CA GLU A 34 -9.62 -7.81 12.00
C GLU A 34 -8.35 -6.96 11.98
N ARG A 35 -7.95 -6.39 13.12
CA ARG A 35 -6.69 -5.63 13.23
C ARG A 35 -5.49 -6.52 12.99
N MET A 36 -5.50 -7.75 13.51
CA MET A 36 -4.44 -8.71 13.28
C MET A 36 -4.37 -9.14 11.82
N GLN A 37 -5.51 -9.35 11.19
CA GLN A 37 -5.58 -9.65 9.76
C GLN A 37 -5.09 -8.47 8.93
N LEU A 38 -5.46 -7.25 9.28
CA LEU A 38 -4.96 -6.05 8.62
C LEU A 38 -3.44 -5.96 8.68
N MET A 39 -2.86 -6.25 9.85
CA MET A 39 -1.40 -6.23 10.01
C MET A 39 -0.71 -7.24 9.09
N LYS A 40 -1.27 -8.44 8.95
CA LYS A 40 -0.73 -9.45 8.02
C LYS A 40 -0.78 -8.95 6.59
N GLU A 41 -1.87 -8.30 6.19
CA GLU A 41 -2.04 -7.79 4.83
C GLU A 41 -1.10 -6.61 4.56
N ILE A 42 -0.89 -5.74 5.54
CA ILE A 42 0.09 -4.64 5.45
C ILE A 42 1.50 -5.23 5.28
N ALA A 43 1.87 -6.21 6.09
CA ALA A 43 3.18 -6.84 6.01
C ALA A 43 3.40 -7.50 4.65
N LEU A 44 2.40 -8.19 4.13
CA LEU A 44 2.46 -8.79 2.80
C LEU A 44 2.72 -7.74 1.72
N CYS A 45 1.95 -6.67 1.74
CA CYS A 45 2.09 -5.59 0.74
C CYS A 45 3.43 -4.88 0.86
N GLU A 46 3.90 -4.65 2.07
CA GLU A 46 5.21 -4.02 2.29
C GLU A 46 6.32 -4.90 1.74
N GLU A 47 6.29 -6.22 1.99
CA GLU A 47 7.28 -7.14 1.43
C GLU A 47 7.25 -7.14 -0.10
N VAL A 48 6.05 -7.11 -0.70
CA VAL A 48 5.91 -7.02 -2.16
C VAL A 48 6.57 -5.75 -2.68
N MET A 49 6.31 -4.61 -2.05
CA MET A 49 6.88 -3.33 -2.48
C MET A 49 8.41 -3.32 -2.35
N VAL A 50 8.94 -3.91 -1.29
CA VAL A 50 10.40 -4.03 -1.09
C VAL A 50 11.02 -4.91 -2.18
N GLU A 51 10.42 -6.06 -2.46
CA GLU A 51 10.95 -6.99 -3.47
C GLU A 51 10.87 -6.44 -4.89
N GLN A 52 9.77 -5.75 -5.22
CA GLN A 52 9.54 -5.22 -6.57
C GLN A 52 10.38 -3.98 -6.89
N PHE A 53 10.57 -3.10 -5.93
CA PHE A 53 11.16 -1.79 -6.18
C PHE A 53 12.48 -1.54 -5.48
N LYS A 54 12.85 -2.36 -4.50
CA LYS A 54 14.10 -2.24 -3.72
C LYS A 54 14.33 -0.83 -3.19
N PRO A 55 13.35 -0.27 -2.45
CA PRO A 55 13.43 1.09 -1.97
C PRO A 55 14.47 1.28 -0.87
N ALA A 56 14.84 2.52 -0.60
CA ALA A 56 15.63 2.87 0.57
C ALA A 56 14.81 2.72 1.85
N GLN A 57 13.51 2.97 1.77
CA GLN A 57 12.59 2.87 2.91
C GLN A 57 11.16 2.67 2.40
N THR A 58 10.31 2.10 3.23
CA THR A 58 8.87 2.08 3.02
C THR A 58 8.20 3.04 3.99
N ASN A 59 7.17 3.74 3.54
CA ASN A 59 6.33 4.52 4.43
C ASN A 59 4.95 3.86 4.51
N VAL A 60 4.51 3.58 5.72
CA VAL A 60 3.18 3.00 5.98
C VAL A 60 2.42 3.99 6.86
N ALA A 61 1.25 4.41 6.41
CA ALA A 61 0.51 5.44 7.13
C ALA A 61 -1.00 5.29 6.97
N MET A 62 -1.71 5.68 8.01
CA MET A 62 -3.18 5.70 8.06
C MET A 62 -3.62 7.15 8.25
N ILE A 63 -3.81 7.87 7.15
CA ILE A 63 -4.26 9.27 7.17
C ILE A 63 -5.57 9.35 6.42
N GLY A 64 -6.68 9.59 7.12
CA GLY A 64 -8.01 9.64 6.56
C GLY A 64 -8.74 10.93 6.89
N ASN A 65 -8.04 12.05 6.97
CA ASN A 65 -8.63 13.32 7.40
C ASN A 65 -9.66 13.86 6.40
N LYS A 66 -9.45 13.61 5.11
CA LYS A 66 -10.36 14.04 4.05
C LYS A 66 -11.39 12.96 3.71
N THR A 67 -10.97 11.71 3.73
CA THR A 67 -11.81 10.56 3.38
C THR A 67 -11.96 9.68 4.63
N PRO A 68 -13.14 9.64 5.24
CA PRO A 68 -13.33 8.97 6.53
C PRO A 68 -13.50 7.45 6.41
N GLN A 69 -12.94 6.83 5.41
CA GLN A 69 -12.83 5.38 5.27
C GLN A 69 -11.39 4.99 5.54
N LEU A 70 -11.17 4.07 6.47
CA LEU A 70 -9.82 3.58 6.79
C LEU A 70 -9.13 3.09 5.52
N HIS A 71 -7.95 3.62 5.29
CA HIS A 71 -7.06 3.17 4.22
C HIS A 71 -5.62 3.28 4.69
N VAL A 72 -4.83 2.29 4.34
CA VAL A 72 -3.43 2.19 4.75
C VAL A 72 -2.56 2.41 3.53
N HIS A 73 -1.77 3.46 3.55
CA HIS A 73 -0.81 3.75 2.49
C HIS A 73 0.46 2.93 2.68
N VAL A 74 0.95 2.32 1.61
CA VAL A 74 2.23 1.64 1.57
C VAL A 74 3.01 2.21 0.40
N ILE A 75 4.10 2.90 0.67
CA ILE A 75 4.82 3.70 -0.31
C ILE A 75 6.29 3.31 -0.31
N ALA A 76 6.81 2.99 -1.49
CA ALA A 76 8.25 2.74 -1.66
C ALA A 76 8.97 4.07 -1.86
N ARG A 77 9.96 4.37 -1.00
CA ARG A 77 10.68 5.63 -1.01
C ARG A 77 12.13 5.43 -1.39
N PHE A 78 12.68 6.40 -2.10
CA PHE A 78 14.06 6.36 -2.60
C PHE A 78 14.81 7.62 -2.20
N GLU A 79 16.12 7.50 -1.95
CA GLU A 79 16.95 8.67 -1.63
C GLU A 79 16.95 9.71 -2.74
N GLY A 80 16.75 9.28 -3.98
CA GLY A 80 16.69 10.17 -5.13
C GLY A 80 15.31 10.70 -5.46
N ASP A 81 14.25 10.36 -4.69
CA ASP A 81 12.92 10.88 -5.00
C ASP A 81 12.81 12.37 -4.63
N PRO A 82 11.90 13.12 -5.28
CA PRO A 82 11.88 14.58 -5.15
C PRO A 82 11.53 15.09 -3.75
N ASP A 83 10.98 14.24 -2.88
CA ASP A 83 10.52 14.65 -1.56
C ASP A 83 11.36 14.08 -0.42
N TRP A 84 12.30 13.19 -0.73
CA TRP A 84 13.16 12.56 0.27
C TRP A 84 14.03 13.60 1.01
N PRO A 85 14.19 13.52 2.34
CA PRO A 85 13.62 12.53 3.27
C PRO A 85 12.25 12.91 3.85
N GLY A 86 11.59 13.89 3.29
CA GLY A 86 10.27 14.33 3.71
C GLY A 86 9.18 13.34 3.32
N THR A 87 7.95 13.59 3.77
CA THR A 87 6.81 12.77 3.44
C THR A 87 6.19 13.16 2.10
N VAL A 88 5.32 12.29 1.58
CA VAL A 88 4.72 12.45 0.24
C VAL A 88 3.50 13.38 0.20
N TRP A 89 2.91 13.73 1.35
CA TRP A 89 1.59 14.37 1.42
C TRP A 89 1.56 15.75 0.77
N ASP A 90 2.63 16.50 0.88
CA ASP A 90 2.78 17.84 0.31
C ASP A 90 3.76 17.84 -0.88
N GLY A 91 4.05 16.66 -1.40
CA GLY A 91 5.07 16.48 -2.42
C GLY A 91 4.60 16.69 -3.85
N HIS A 92 5.52 16.52 -4.75
CA HIS A 92 5.28 16.62 -6.18
C HIS A 92 4.39 15.46 -6.65
N ARG A 93 3.59 15.69 -7.69
CA ARG A 93 2.76 14.68 -8.30
C ARG A 93 3.01 14.58 -9.79
N GLU A 94 3.08 13.35 -10.26
CA GLU A 94 3.25 13.04 -11.68
C GLU A 94 2.57 11.71 -11.96
N LYS A 95 1.75 11.66 -13.00
CA LYS A 95 1.04 10.43 -13.36
C LYS A 95 1.87 9.56 -14.28
N TYR A 96 1.66 8.25 -14.21
CA TYR A 96 2.20 7.30 -15.16
C TYR A 96 1.60 7.51 -16.55
N ALA A 97 2.38 7.21 -17.58
CA ALA A 97 1.82 6.92 -18.89
C ALA A 97 0.92 5.68 -18.79
N LYS A 98 -0.13 5.61 -19.58
CA LYS A 98 -1.14 4.53 -19.49
C LYS A 98 -0.52 3.13 -19.55
N GLU A 99 0.36 2.88 -20.49
CA GLU A 99 0.99 1.56 -20.66
C GLU A 99 1.91 1.21 -19.50
N GLU A 100 2.70 2.16 -19.05
CA GLU A 100 3.59 2.03 -17.91
C GLU A 100 2.80 1.75 -16.63
N LYS A 101 1.71 2.48 -16.42
CA LYS A 101 0.79 2.27 -15.30
C LYS A 101 0.23 0.85 -15.29
N GLN A 102 -0.25 0.36 -16.42
CA GLN A 102 -0.81 -0.99 -16.55
C GLN A 102 0.23 -2.05 -16.22
N LYS A 103 1.46 -1.86 -16.67
CA LYS A 103 2.56 -2.80 -16.39
C LYS A 103 2.87 -2.84 -14.89
N VAL A 104 3.01 -1.68 -14.26
CA VAL A 104 3.31 -1.59 -12.82
C VAL A 104 2.21 -2.25 -12.00
N ILE A 105 0.94 -1.95 -12.29
CA ILE A 105 -0.20 -2.57 -11.61
C ILE A 105 -0.18 -4.08 -11.78
N SER A 106 0.05 -4.58 -13.00
CA SER A 106 0.11 -6.01 -13.29
C SER A 106 1.22 -6.70 -12.52
N ASP A 107 2.41 -6.10 -12.47
CA ASP A 107 3.56 -6.66 -11.76
C ASP A 107 3.30 -6.73 -10.25
N ILE A 108 2.75 -5.68 -9.66
CA ILE A 108 2.40 -5.65 -8.24
C ILE A 108 1.32 -6.69 -7.94
N LYS A 109 0.28 -6.77 -8.76
CA LYS A 109 -0.81 -7.73 -8.59
C LYS A 109 -0.30 -9.16 -8.60
N LYS A 110 0.55 -9.51 -9.55
CA LYS A 110 1.15 -10.85 -9.64
C LYS A 110 2.00 -11.15 -8.41
N ALA A 111 2.80 -10.19 -7.96
CA ALA A 111 3.65 -10.35 -6.79
C ALA A 111 2.82 -10.56 -5.51
N ILE A 112 1.73 -9.83 -5.35
CA ILE A 112 0.79 -10.02 -4.23
C ILE A 112 0.19 -11.42 -4.26
N MET A 113 -0.28 -11.87 -5.42
CA MET A 113 -0.89 -13.20 -5.57
C MET A 113 0.09 -14.32 -5.21
N ILE A 114 1.33 -14.20 -5.65
CA ILE A 114 2.38 -15.16 -5.31
C ILE A 114 2.67 -15.13 -3.80
N LYS A 115 2.81 -13.94 -3.22
CA LYS A 115 3.10 -13.77 -1.79
C LYS A 115 1.97 -14.31 -0.91
N MET A 116 0.74 -14.29 -1.39
CA MET A 116 -0.41 -14.85 -0.67
C MET A 116 -0.30 -16.36 -0.46
N THR A 117 0.53 -17.06 -1.22
CA THR A 117 0.79 -18.48 -1.03
C THR A 117 1.85 -18.76 0.05
N ASP A 118 2.53 -17.74 0.53
CA ASP A 118 3.51 -17.88 1.61
C ASP A 118 2.79 -18.26 2.91
N PRO A 119 3.22 -19.33 3.60
CA PRO A 119 2.55 -19.79 4.84
C PRO A 119 2.41 -18.73 5.93
N ARG A 120 3.28 -17.73 5.95
CA ARG A 120 3.21 -16.64 6.93
C ARG A 120 1.94 -15.80 6.75
N PHE A 121 1.38 -15.76 5.54
CA PHE A 121 0.22 -14.95 5.19
C PHE A 121 -1.01 -15.77 4.85
N CYS A 122 -0.86 -17.10 4.65
CA CYS A 122 -1.99 -17.98 4.40
C CYS A 122 -2.76 -18.25 5.69
N GLN A 123 -4.09 -18.21 5.60
CA GLN A 123 -4.95 -18.68 6.69
C GLN A 123 -5.27 -20.16 6.45
N HIS A 124 -5.15 -20.92 7.51
CA HIS A 124 -5.52 -22.34 7.52
C HIS A 124 -6.70 -22.58 8.45
#